data_78eb443072d754d55e7e9e6c699b6c0b
#
_entry.id   78eb443072d754d55e7e9e6c699b6c0b
#
_cell.length_a   1.000
_cell.length_b   1.000
_cell.length_c   1.000
_cell.angle_alpha   90.00
_cell.angle_beta   90.00
_cell.angle_gamma   90.00
#
_symmetry.space_group_name_H-M   'P 1'
#
loop_
_entity.id
_entity.type
_entity.pdbx_description
1 polymer ?
#
loop_
_entity_poly.entity_id
_entity_poly.type
_entity_poly.pdbx_seq_one_letter_code
_entity_poly.pdbx_strand_id
1 'polypeptide(L)'
;MDKQEQQGICREIGARTGGDIYIGVVGPVRSGKSTFIKRFMEQLVLPAMGTEAARLRARDELPQSAAGRTIMTTEPKFIPETAVPLQLEGGGVCRVRLIDCVGYMVEGAMGHEENEKPRMVKSPWFDEEVPFDLAAETGTRRVIREHSTIGIVITTDGTVSDIPRAGYAKTEK
;
A
#
# COMPACT_ATOMS: atom_id res chain seq x y z
N MET A 1 23.03 -8.77 9.84
CA MET A 1 22.00 -8.73 10.89
C MET A 1 21.82 -10.14 11.42
N ASP A 2 22.08 -10.36 12.68
CA ASP A 2 21.97 -11.68 13.27
C ASP A 2 20.50 -12.04 13.59
N LYS A 3 20.24 -13.34 13.94
CA LYS A 3 18.87 -13.78 14.26
C LYS A 3 18.30 -13.10 15.52
N GLN A 4 19.15 -12.69 16.45
CA GLN A 4 18.71 -12.02 17.68
C GLN A 4 18.29 -10.58 17.42
N GLU A 5 19.02 -9.86 16.56
CA GLU A 5 18.64 -8.52 16.11
C GLU A 5 17.32 -8.54 15.34
N GLN A 6 17.13 -9.50 14.43
CA GLN A 6 15.88 -9.66 13.69
C GLN A 6 14.68 -9.92 14.62
N GLN A 7 14.85 -10.81 15.60
CA GLN A 7 13.79 -11.10 16.57
C GLN A 7 13.50 -9.89 17.46
N GLY A 8 14.51 -9.10 17.81
CA GLY A 8 14.35 -7.86 18.57
C GLY A 8 13.49 -6.85 17.82
N ILE A 9 13.80 -6.60 16.56
CA ILE A 9 13.05 -5.68 15.67
C ILE A 9 11.59 -6.15 15.49
N CYS A 10 11.36 -7.41 15.18
CA CYS A 10 10.00 -7.95 15.03
C CYS A 10 9.18 -7.83 16.31
N ARG A 11 9.81 -8.05 17.47
CA ARG A 11 9.16 -7.92 18.79
C ARG A 11 8.82 -6.47 19.09
N GLU A 12 9.72 -5.53 18.79
CA GLU A 12 9.49 -4.10 18.98
C GLU A 12 8.38 -3.57 18.06
N ILE A 13 8.38 -3.98 16.79
CA ILE A 13 7.32 -3.63 15.84
C ILE A 13 5.97 -4.17 16.32
N GLY A 14 5.89 -5.43 16.74
CA GLY A 14 4.68 -6.04 17.25
C GLY A 14 4.15 -5.38 18.53
N ALA A 15 5.04 -4.92 19.41
CA ALA A 15 4.65 -4.22 20.65
C ALA A 15 3.95 -2.89 20.40
N ARG A 16 4.34 -2.16 19.34
CA ARG A 16 3.74 -0.87 18.98
C ARG A 16 2.29 -0.95 18.51
N THR A 17 1.90 -2.08 17.94
CA THR A 17 0.59 -2.27 17.29
C THR A 17 -0.26 -3.36 17.94
N GLY A 18 0.09 -3.81 19.14
CA GLY A 18 -0.62 -4.91 19.81
C GLY A 18 -0.50 -6.25 19.09
N GLY A 19 0.57 -6.45 18.31
CA GLY A 19 0.84 -7.68 17.57
C GLY A 19 0.36 -7.66 16.10
N ASP A 20 -0.31 -6.60 15.66
CA ASP A 20 -0.68 -6.42 14.26
C ASP A 20 0.43 -5.71 13.47
N ILE A 21 0.72 -6.18 12.26
CA ILE A 21 1.67 -5.57 11.35
C ILE A 21 0.89 -5.00 10.15
N TYR A 22 0.92 -3.70 10.03
CA TYR A 22 0.32 -2.97 8.92
C TYR A 22 1.39 -2.67 7.87
N ILE A 23 1.31 -3.34 6.72
CA ILE A 23 2.26 -3.19 5.62
C ILE A 23 1.71 -2.19 4.62
N GLY A 24 2.21 -0.95 4.66
CA GLY A 24 1.87 0.07 3.68
C GLY A 24 2.62 -0.19 2.36
N VAL A 25 1.88 -0.43 1.28
CA VAL A 25 2.46 -0.62 -0.05
C VAL A 25 2.36 0.69 -0.82
N VAL A 26 3.48 1.38 -0.95
CA VAL A 26 3.57 2.73 -1.51
C VAL A 26 4.43 2.77 -2.78
N GLY A 27 4.32 3.84 -3.53
CA GLY A 27 5.09 4.02 -4.77
C GLY A 27 4.32 4.83 -5.81
N PRO A 28 4.93 5.11 -6.97
CA PRO A 28 4.27 5.83 -8.05
C PRO A 28 2.97 5.19 -8.49
N VAL A 29 2.05 5.98 -9.03
CA VAL A 29 0.84 5.47 -9.68
C VAL A 29 1.26 4.51 -10.80
N ARG A 30 0.57 3.36 -10.91
CA ARG A 30 0.84 2.29 -11.90
C ARG A 30 2.18 1.55 -11.74
N SER A 31 2.86 1.65 -10.60
CA SER A 31 4.11 0.93 -10.33
C SER A 31 3.94 -0.57 -10.04
N GLY A 32 2.72 -1.10 -10.03
CA GLY A 32 2.47 -2.51 -9.74
C GLY A 32 2.11 -2.82 -8.27
N LYS A 33 1.84 -1.81 -7.45
CA LYS A 33 1.44 -1.98 -6.04
C LYS A 33 0.31 -2.99 -5.84
N SER A 34 -0.79 -2.79 -6.54
CA SER A 34 -1.96 -3.68 -6.44
C SER A 34 -1.66 -5.11 -6.92
N THR A 35 -0.77 -5.25 -7.91
CA THR A 35 -0.28 -6.58 -8.34
C THR A 35 0.54 -7.25 -7.25
N PHE A 36 1.44 -6.51 -6.60
CA PHE A 36 2.20 -7.00 -5.46
C PHE A 36 1.28 -7.43 -4.32
N ILE A 37 0.34 -6.58 -3.92
CA ILE A 37 -0.64 -6.89 -2.86
C ILE A 37 -1.40 -8.17 -3.19
N LYS A 38 -1.93 -8.28 -4.41
CA LYS A 38 -2.64 -9.47 -4.87
C LYS A 38 -1.77 -10.73 -4.73
N ARG A 39 -0.53 -10.71 -5.20
CA ARG A 39 0.39 -11.85 -5.10
C ARG A 39 0.77 -12.19 -3.67
N PHE A 40 1.03 -11.19 -2.85
CA PHE A 40 1.31 -11.39 -1.42
C PHE A 40 0.13 -12.07 -0.71
N MET A 41 -1.08 -11.58 -0.97
CA MET A 41 -2.31 -12.17 -0.43
C MET A 41 -2.49 -13.62 -0.89
N GLU A 42 -2.39 -13.88 -2.20
CA GLU A 42 -2.59 -15.22 -2.79
C GLU A 42 -1.57 -16.25 -2.27
N GLN A 43 -0.32 -15.84 -2.10
CA GLN A 43 0.78 -16.76 -1.77
C GLN A 43 1.01 -16.95 -0.27
N LEU A 44 0.75 -15.92 0.54
CA LEU A 44 1.08 -15.94 1.96
C LEU A 44 -0.13 -15.85 2.87
N VAL A 45 -1.07 -14.95 2.59
CA VAL A 45 -2.16 -14.64 3.51
C VAL A 45 -3.34 -15.61 3.36
N LEU A 46 -3.84 -15.81 2.15
CA LEU A 46 -4.99 -16.71 1.91
C LEU A 46 -4.72 -18.16 2.34
N PRO A 47 -3.54 -18.75 2.10
CA PRO A 47 -3.24 -20.10 2.60
C PRO A 47 -3.24 -20.22 4.13
N ALA A 48 -2.89 -19.14 4.83
CA ALA A 48 -2.86 -19.11 6.29
C ALA A 48 -4.24 -18.92 6.94
N MET A 49 -5.26 -18.57 6.17
CA MET A 49 -6.62 -18.39 6.69
C MET A 49 -7.29 -19.73 7.00
N GLY A 50 -7.85 -19.85 8.19
CA GLY A 50 -8.37 -21.12 8.71
C GLY A 50 -9.69 -21.60 8.08
N THR A 51 -10.53 -20.72 7.48
CA THR A 51 -11.83 -21.07 6.95
C THR A 51 -11.99 -20.66 5.49
N GLU A 52 -12.72 -21.48 4.72
CA GLU A 52 -13.02 -21.19 3.32
C GLU A 52 -13.83 -19.89 3.15
N ALA A 53 -14.78 -19.66 4.04
CA ALA A 53 -15.59 -18.44 4.02
C ALA A 53 -14.73 -17.17 4.22
N ALA A 54 -13.71 -17.23 5.09
CA ALA A 54 -12.77 -16.12 5.27
C ALA A 54 -11.90 -15.91 4.02
N ARG A 55 -11.41 -17.01 3.41
CA ARG A 55 -10.63 -16.94 2.16
C ARG A 55 -11.43 -16.35 1.00
N LEU A 56 -12.69 -16.72 0.84
CA LEU A 56 -13.56 -16.17 -0.20
C LEU A 56 -13.74 -14.65 -0.01
N ARG A 57 -14.10 -14.20 1.20
CA ARG A 57 -14.21 -12.76 1.50
C ARG A 57 -12.92 -12.01 1.21
N ALA A 58 -11.79 -12.52 1.69
CA ALA A 58 -10.50 -11.88 1.44
C ALA A 58 -10.12 -11.84 -0.05
N ARG A 59 -10.56 -12.84 -0.86
CA ARG A 59 -10.42 -12.79 -2.33
C ARG A 59 -11.23 -11.68 -2.96
N ASP A 60 -12.45 -11.44 -2.50
CA ASP A 60 -13.31 -10.37 -3.02
C ASP A 60 -12.75 -8.97 -2.68
N GLU A 61 -11.95 -8.88 -1.63
CA GLU A 61 -11.27 -7.65 -1.22
C GLU A 61 -10.01 -7.35 -2.04
N LEU A 62 -9.49 -8.32 -2.81
CA LEU A 62 -8.25 -8.14 -3.56
C LEU A 62 -8.35 -7.00 -4.57
N PRO A 63 -7.27 -6.23 -4.76
CA PRO A 63 -7.24 -5.19 -5.77
C PRO A 63 -7.48 -5.80 -7.15
N GLN A 64 -8.43 -5.23 -7.86
CA GLN A 64 -8.63 -5.57 -9.27
C GLN A 64 -7.61 -4.82 -10.12
N SER A 65 -6.96 -5.53 -11.03
CA SER A 65 -6.03 -4.91 -11.99
C SER A 65 -6.79 -3.89 -12.85
N ALA A 66 -6.52 -2.63 -12.62
CA ALA A 66 -7.15 -1.52 -13.36
C ALA A 66 -6.47 -1.27 -14.71
N ALA A 67 -6.24 -2.33 -15.50
CA ALA A 67 -5.66 -2.18 -16.83
C ALA A 67 -6.54 -1.24 -17.68
N GLY A 68 -6.03 -0.03 -17.90
CA GLY A 68 -6.70 0.97 -18.75
C GLY A 68 -7.87 1.74 -18.12
N ARG A 69 -8.26 1.48 -16.88
CA ARG A 69 -9.34 2.20 -16.20
C ARG A 69 -8.83 3.40 -15.43
N THR A 70 -9.66 4.43 -15.37
CA THR A 70 -9.42 5.61 -14.51
C THR A 70 -9.44 5.19 -13.04
N ILE A 71 -8.47 5.65 -12.26
CA ILE A 71 -8.43 5.41 -10.82
C ILE A 71 -9.59 6.16 -10.17
N MET A 72 -10.49 5.44 -9.49
CA MET A 72 -11.76 6.00 -9.00
C MET A 72 -11.68 6.48 -7.55
N THR A 73 -10.77 5.94 -6.74
CA THR A 73 -10.68 6.27 -5.31
C THR A 73 -9.28 6.75 -4.94
N THR A 74 -9.22 7.68 -3.99
CA THR A 74 -8.00 8.17 -3.35
C THR A 74 -7.82 7.61 -1.94
N GLU A 75 -8.79 6.85 -1.45
CA GLU A 75 -8.76 6.27 -0.11
C GLU A 75 -7.84 5.06 -0.03
N PRO A 76 -6.99 4.96 1.01
CA PRO A 76 -6.27 3.74 1.31
C PRO A 76 -7.23 2.62 1.69
N LYS A 77 -6.96 1.43 1.17
CA LYS A 77 -7.75 0.23 1.47
C LYS A 77 -6.93 -0.75 2.30
N PHE A 78 -7.49 -1.17 3.44
CA PHE A 78 -6.89 -2.21 4.28
C PHE A 78 -7.31 -3.60 3.78
N ILE A 79 -6.35 -4.48 3.53
CA ILE A 79 -6.56 -5.80 2.91
C ILE A 79 -5.76 -6.86 3.70
N PRO A 80 -6.39 -7.90 4.22
CA PRO A 80 -7.84 -8.06 4.36
C PRO A 80 -8.40 -7.15 5.45
N GLU A 81 -9.72 -7.04 5.54
CA GLU A 81 -10.39 -6.21 6.55
C GLU A 81 -9.98 -6.60 7.98
N THR A 82 -9.78 -7.89 8.24
CA THR A 82 -9.31 -8.40 9.53
C THR A 82 -7.89 -8.95 9.39
N ALA A 83 -7.00 -8.56 10.32
CA ALA A 83 -5.61 -9.04 10.33
C ALA A 83 -5.52 -10.57 10.45
N VAL A 84 -4.67 -11.18 9.63
CA VAL A 84 -4.51 -12.64 9.52
C VAL A 84 -3.22 -13.08 10.18
N PRO A 85 -3.25 -14.10 11.06
CA PRO A 85 -2.04 -14.66 11.66
C PRO A 85 -1.19 -15.40 10.62
N LEU A 86 0.05 -15.02 10.49
CA LEU A 86 1.07 -15.68 9.67
C LEU A 86 2.12 -16.32 10.57
N GLN A 87 2.47 -17.55 10.28
CA GLN A 87 3.60 -18.23 10.91
C GLN A 87 4.90 -17.73 10.30
N LEU A 88 5.84 -17.35 11.15
CA LEU A 88 7.16 -16.89 10.72
C LEU A 88 8.17 -18.05 10.75
N GLU A 89 9.09 -18.07 9.81
CA GLU A 89 10.24 -18.97 9.85
C GLU A 89 11.05 -18.69 11.13
N GLY A 90 11.29 -19.72 11.94
CA GLY A 90 11.99 -19.58 13.23
C GLY A 90 11.08 -19.53 14.46
N GLY A 91 9.78 -19.70 14.28
CA GLY A 91 8.78 -19.79 15.36
C GLY A 91 8.33 -18.43 15.86
N GLY A 92 7.14 -18.08 15.56
CA GLY A 92 6.47 -16.85 15.96
C GLY A 92 5.25 -16.63 15.07
N VAL A 93 4.30 -15.87 15.57
CA VAL A 93 3.08 -15.50 14.83
C VAL A 93 3.01 -13.99 14.79
N CYS A 94 2.83 -13.42 13.60
CA CYS A 94 2.44 -12.03 13.45
C CYS A 94 1.08 -11.96 12.76
N ARG A 95 0.28 -10.97 13.09
CA ARG A 95 -0.98 -10.71 12.39
C ARG A 95 -0.75 -9.60 11.36
N VAL A 96 -1.08 -9.86 10.11
CA VAL A 96 -0.72 -9.00 8.99
C VAL A 96 -1.95 -8.42 8.30
N ARG A 97 -1.88 -7.14 7.95
CA ARG A 97 -2.75 -6.44 7.01
C ARG A 97 -1.90 -5.64 6.03
N LEU A 98 -2.29 -5.63 4.77
CA LEU A 98 -1.70 -4.74 3.78
C LEU A 98 -2.55 -3.48 3.65
N ILE A 99 -1.92 -2.40 3.25
CA ILE A 99 -2.60 -1.13 2.96
C ILE A 99 -2.28 -0.79 1.51
N ASP A 100 -3.31 -0.88 0.65
CA ASP A 100 -3.23 -0.42 -0.73
C ASP A 100 -3.53 1.08 -0.78
N CYS A 101 -2.66 1.85 -1.41
CA CYS A 101 -2.89 3.27 -1.65
C CYS A 101 -2.73 3.58 -3.14
N VAL A 102 -3.33 4.68 -3.57
CA VAL A 102 -3.25 5.14 -4.96
C VAL A 102 -1.81 5.31 -5.42
N GLY A 103 -0.96 5.81 -4.53
CA GLY A 103 0.40 6.20 -4.85
C GLY A 103 0.49 7.68 -5.19
N TYR A 104 1.68 8.13 -5.47
CA TYR A 104 1.96 9.51 -5.85
C TYR A 104 2.23 9.63 -7.34
N MET A 105 2.00 10.84 -7.87
CA MET A 105 2.29 11.15 -9.26
C MET A 105 3.77 11.48 -9.41
N VAL A 106 4.35 11.03 -10.52
CA VAL A 106 5.70 11.39 -10.96
C VAL A 106 5.59 12.13 -12.29
N GLU A 107 6.61 12.89 -12.62
CA GLU A 107 6.67 13.61 -13.90
C GLU A 107 6.49 12.65 -15.08
N GLY A 108 5.59 12.99 -16.01
CA GLY A 108 5.25 12.13 -17.15
C GLY A 108 4.23 11.02 -16.87
N ALA A 109 3.75 10.86 -15.63
CA ALA A 109 2.70 9.90 -15.34
C ALA A 109 1.36 10.33 -15.92
N MET A 110 0.67 9.43 -16.63
CA MET A 110 -0.65 9.70 -17.22
C MET A 110 -1.77 9.48 -16.21
N GLY A 111 -2.88 10.23 -16.38
CA GLY A 111 -4.15 10.00 -15.66
C GLY A 111 -4.44 10.99 -14.53
N HIS A 112 -3.66 12.07 -14.43
CA HIS A 112 -3.87 13.18 -13.51
C HIS A 112 -4.63 14.35 -14.16
N GLU A 113 -4.76 14.32 -15.48
CA GLU A 113 -5.48 15.33 -16.26
C GLU A 113 -6.71 14.72 -16.95
N GLU A 114 -7.74 15.51 -17.06
CA GLU A 114 -8.95 15.23 -17.81
C GLU A 114 -9.28 16.47 -18.66
N ASN A 115 -9.31 16.33 -19.98
CA ASN A 115 -9.52 17.45 -20.92
C ASN A 115 -8.51 18.61 -20.72
N GLU A 116 -7.23 18.29 -20.60
CA GLU A 116 -6.14 19.28 -20.39
C GLU A 116 -6.25 20.09 -19.09
N LYS A 117 -7.05 19.64 -18.13
CA LYS A 117 -7.20 20.26 -16.81
C LYS A 117 -6.87 19.26 -15.71
N PRO A 118 -6.38 19.71 -14.55
CA PRO A 118 -6.21 18.86 -13.40
C PRO A 118 -7.52 18.17 -13.06
N ARG A 119 -7.49 16.84 -12.94
CA ARG A 119 -8.66 16.07 -12.54
C ARG A 119 -8.97 16.34 -11.08
N MET A 120 -10.18 16.82 -10.80
CA MET A 120 -10.67 17.07 -9.44
C MET A 120 -11.31 15.81 -8.87
N VAL A 121 -11.06 15.55 -7.58
CA VAL A 121 -11.57 14.38 -6.87
C VAL A 121 -11.99 14.73 -5.46
N LYS A 122 -13.00 14.02 -4.95
CA LYS A 122 -13.32 14.02 -3.52
C LYS A 122 -12.32 13.11 -2.79
N SER A 123 -11.90 13.53 -1.62
CA SER A 123 -11.02 12.76 -0.75
C SER A 123 -11.45 12.97 0.69
N PRO A 124 -11.37 11.96 1.56
CA PRO A 124 -11.76 12.07 2.97
C PRO A 124 -10.89 13.04 3.79
N TRP A 125 -9.82 13.54 3.17
CA TRP A 125 -8.87 14.46 3.80
C TRP A 125 -9.19 15.94 3.58
N PHE A 126 -10.16 16.26 2.72
CA PHE A 126 -10.50 17.60 2.33
C PHE A 126 -12.02 17.78 2.25
N ASP A 127 -12.52 18.91 2.70
CA ASP A 127 -13.95 19.25 2.66
C ASP A 127 -14.44 19.52 1.24
N GLU A 128 -13.54 20.00 0.36
CA GLU A 128 -13.80 20.33 -1.03
C GLU A 128 -13.09 19.37 -1.99
N GLU A 129 -13.48 19.38 -3.25
CA GLU A 129 -12.75 18.67 -4.30
C GLU A 129 -11.38 19.30 -4.51
N VAL A 130 -10.37 18.45 -4.61
CA VAL A 130 -8.98 18.84 -4.80
C VAL A 130 -8.39 18.14 -6.03
N PRO A 131 -7.29 18.67 -6.60
CA PRO A 131 -6.57 17.96 -7.65
C PRO A 131 -6.19 16.55 -7.23
N PHE A 132 -6.30 15.60 -8.17
CA PHE A 132 -6.03 14.18 -7.93
C PHE A 132 -4.62 13.92 -7.36
N ASP A 133 -3.61 14.63 -7.85
CA ASP A 133 -2.23 14.53 -7.41
C ASP A 133 -2.08 14.92 -5.92
N LEU A 134 -2.73 16.00 -5.50
CA LEU A 134 -2.75 16.42 -4.10
C LEU A 134 -3.44 15.40 -3.19
N ALA A 135 -4.59 14.88 -3.62
CA ALA A 135 -5.31 13.84 -2.87
C ALA A 135 -4.48 12.55 -2.75
N ALA A 136 -3.85 12.11 -3.84
CA ALA A 136 -3.01 10.92 -3.91
C ALA A 136 -1.74 11.05 -3.06
N GLU A 137 -1.07 12.20 -3.11
CA GLU A 137 0.09 12.49 -2.26
C GLU A 137 -0.29 12.50 -0.78
N THR A 138 -1.37 13.19 -0.42
CA THR A 138 -1.85 13.27 0.96
C THR A 138 -2.21 11.89 1.51
N GLY A 139 -2.95 11.09 0.75
CA GLY A 139 -3.30 9.71 1.14
C GLY A 139 -2.06 8.83 1.31
N THR A 140 -1.10 8.91 0.39
CA THR A 140 0.17 8.16 0.47
C THR A 140 0.98 8.58 1.70
N ARG A 141 1.08 9.87 1.98
CA ARG A 141 1.78 10.41 3.15
C ARG A 141 1.17 9.92 4.46
N ARG A 142 -0.18 9.88 4.55
CA ARG A 142 -0.89 9.35 5.72
C ARG A 142 -0.67 7.86 5.91
N VAL A 143 -0.69 7.07 4.82
CA VAL A 143 -0.35 5.65 4.89
C VAL A 143 1.03 5.45 5.51
N ILE A 144 2.04 6.21 5.07
CA ILE A 144 3.40 6.09 5.57
C ILE A 144 3.50 6.51 7.05
N ARG A 145 2.91 7.65 7.42
CA ARG A 145 3.13 8.26 8.73
C ARG A 145 2.20 7.78 9.83
N GLU A 146 0.95 7.47 9.48
CA GLU A 146 -0.12 7.27 10.45
C GLU A 146 -0.62 5.82 10.49
N HIS A 147 -0.53 5.08 9.38
CA HIS A 147 -1.19 3.79 9.26
C HIS A 147 -0.24 2.61 9.13
N SER A 148 0.98 2.81 8.66
CA SER A 148 1.91 1.71 8.41
C SER A 148 2.84 1.44 9.59
N THR A 149 3.02 0.16 9.90
CA THR A 149 4.09 -0.31 10.79
C THR A 149 5.38 -0.51 10.00
N ILE A 150 5.23 -0.99 8.76
CA ILE A 150 6.30 -1.22 7.79
C ILE A 150 5.86 -0.66 6.45
N GLY A 151 6.74 0.05 5.75
CA GLY A 151 6.54 0.51 4.38
C GLY A 151 7.29 -0.35 3.37
N ILE A 152 6.61 -0.75 2.30
CA ILE A 152 7.22 -1.37 1.12
C ILE A 152 7.05 -0.41 -0.04
N VAL A 153 8.17 0.03 -0.61
CA VAL A 153 8.17 0.89 -1.80
C VAL A 153 8.25 0.03 -3.05
N ILE A 154 7.25 0.14 -3.90
CA ILE A 154 7.19 -0.55 -5.20
C ILE A 154 7.53 0.45 -6.30
N THR A 155 8.55 0.15 -7.07
CA THR A 155 8.91 0.89 -8.27
C THR A 155 8.85 -0.03 -9.50
N THR A 156 8.77 0.54 -10.68
CA THR A 156 8.91 -0.21 -11.93
C THR A 156 10.39 -0.37 -12.27
N ASP A 157 10.72 -1.44 -13.00
CA ASP A 157 12.10 -1.69 -13.46
C ASP A 157 12.61 -0.49 -14.28
N GLY A 158 13.82 -0.02 -13.94
CA GLY A 158 14.44 1.14 -14.58
C GLY A 158 13.97 2.51 -14.06
N THR A 159 12.80 2.62 -13.45
CA THR A 159 12.26 3.95 -13.07
C THR A 159 13.03 4.65 -11.94
N VAL A 160 13.73 3.91 -11.10
CA VAL A 160 14.55 4.51 -10.03
C VAL A 160 15.74 5.28 -10.62
N SER A 161 16.30 4.80 -11.75
CA SER A 161 17.38 5.49 -12.46
C SER A 161 16.88 6.57 -13.41
N ASP A 162 15.68 6.43 -13.96
CA ASP A 162 15.15 7.29 -15.01
C ASP A 162 14.32 8.47 -14.47
N ILE A 163 13.73 8.32 -13.27
CA ILE A 163 12.99 9.39 -12.64
C ILE A 163 13.95 10.23 -11.79
N PRO A 164 14.07 11.54 -12.05
CA PRO A 164 14.90 12.41 -11.23
C PRO A 164 14.50 12.34 -9.76
N ARG A 165 15.49 12.45 -8.86
CA ARG A 165 15.26 12.45 -7.41
C ARG A 165 14.18 13.46 -6.99
N ALA A 166 14.10 14.60 -7.67
CA ALA A 166 13.04 15.59 -7.47
C ALA A 166 11.61 15.05 -7.71
N GLY A 167 11.43 14.06 -8.59
CA GLY A 167 10.15 13.38 -8.83
C GLY A 167 9.68 12.53 -7.65
N TYR A 168 10.61 12.06 -6.82
CA TYR A 168 10.32 11.31 -5.58
C TYR A 168 10.30 12.22 -4.34
N ALA A 169 10.95 13.38 -4.40
CA ALA A 169 11.21 14.24 -3.24
C ALA A 169 9.99 14.96 -2.68
N LYS A 170 8.87 14.99 -3.39
CA LYS A 170 7.61 15.55 -2.87
C LYS A 170 7.06 14.81 -1.65
N THR A 171 7.63 13.65 -1.32
CA THR A 171 7.26 12.85 -0.15
C THR A 171 8.18 13.03 1.06
N GLU A 172 9.29 13.77 0.92
CA GLU A 172 10.32 13.93 1.97
C GLU A 172 10.17 15.21 2.82
N LYS A 173 9.01 15.85 2.84
CA LYS A 173 8.77 16.99 3.74
C LYS A 173 7.84 16.64 4.87
#